data_916570721b65086aa7f9c7d52a4fc9f1
#
_entry.id   916570721b65086aa7f9c7d52a4fc9f1
#
_cell.length_a   1.000
_cell.length_b   1.000
_cell.length_c   1.000
_cell.angle_alpha   90.00
_cell.angle_beta   90.00
_cell.angle_gamma   90.00
#
_symmetry.space_group_name_H-M   'P 1'
#
loop_
_entity.id
_entity.type
_entity.pdbx_description
1 polymer ?
#
loop_
_entity_poly.entity_id
_entity_poly.type
_entity_poly.pdbx_seq_one_letter_code
_entity_poly.pdbx_strand_id
1 'polypeptide(L)'
;VNQKNKYKIVVAITGASGSVYAKVLLDKLKKASEQIETVSLVMSDNAKDVWKHELKSESFSSYGFNFYAKTDFNAPFASGSSKFDCMIVCPCSMGTLGRIAGGMSNDLITRAADVMLKERRKLILVTRDTPLSLIHINNMKAVTEAGGIICPASPSFYSIPADFEALAATVADRIIDIAGIEIDTYRWGGEGSRLAK
;
A
#
# COMPACT_ATOMS: atom_id res chain seq x y z
N VAL A 1 30.92 4.78 2.06
CA VAL A 1 29.51 5.08 1.80
C VAL A 1 28.81 3.74 1.74
N ASN A 2 28.07 3.35 2.81
CA ASN A 2 27.25 2.14 2.80
C ASN A 2 26.19 2.30 1.70
N GLN A 3 26.29 1.55 0.61
CA GLN A 3 25.21 1.45 -0.36
C GLN A 3 23.99 0.86 0.36
N LYS A 4 22.99 1.69 0.58
CA LYS A 4 21.70 1.27 1.14
C LYS A 4 21.14 0.22 0.19
N ASN A 5 20.93 -1.00 0.64
CA ASN A 5 20.34 -2.06 -0.18
C ASN A 5 19.00 -1.56 -0.76
N LYS A 6 18.78 -1.82 -2.05
CA LYS A 6 17.51 -1.45 -2.71
C LYS A 6 16.34 -2.23 -2.09
N TYR A 7 15.18 -1.61 -2.04
CA TYR A 7 13.97 -2.16 -1.41
C TYR A 7 13.30 -3.23 -2.28
N LYS A 8 12.85 -4.31 -1.65
CA LYS A 8 11.91 -5.30 -2.21
C LYS A 8 10.52 -5.05 -1.65
N ILE A 9 9.57 -4.72 -2.50
CA ILE A 9 8.25 -4.25 -2.09
C ILE A 9 7.17 -5.15 -2.66
N VAL A 10 6.19 -5.51 -1.83
CA VAL A 10 4.93 -6.10 -2.29
C VAL A 10 3.86 -5.02 -2.28
N VAL A 11 3.15 -4.86 -3.39
CA VAL A 11 1.93 -4.04 -3.45
C VAL A 11 0.75 -4.96 -3.70
N ALA A 12 -0.20 -4.95 -2.78
CA ALA A 12 -1.47 -5.65 -2.93
C ALA A 12 -2.60 -4.64 -3.14
N ILE A 13 -3.48 -4.91 -4.11
CA ILE A 13 -4.64 -4.07 -4.39
C ILE A 13 -5.90 -4.88 -4.12
N THR A 14 -6.81 -4.35 -3.29
CA THR A 14 -8.05 -5.04 -2.93
C THR A 14 -9.29 -4.26 -3.38
N GLY A 15 -10.47 -4.87 -3.25
CA GLY A 15 -11.70 -4.38 -3.84
C GLY A 15 -12.39 -3.22 -3.10
N ALA A 16 -11.67 -2.40 -2.34
CA ALA A 16 -12.21 -1.15 -1.83
C ALA A 16 -12.15 -0.07 -2.92
N SER A 17 -13.10 0.87 -2.92
CA SER A 17 -13.03 2.07 -3.77
C SER A 17 -11.78 2.89 -3.45
N GLY A 18 -11.18 3.54 -4.44
CA GLY A 18 -9.96 4.32 -4.31
C GLY A 18 -8.78 3.75 -5.10
N SER A 19 -9.04 3.14 -6.27
CA SER A 19 -8.00 2.68 -7.20
C SER A 19 -7.02 3.80 -7.59
N VAL A 20 -7.46 5.06 -7.53
CA VAL A 20 -6.60 6.22 -7.76
C VAL A 20 -5.41 6.27 -6.79
N TYR A 21 -5.60 5.90 -5.52
CA TYR A 21 -4.50 5.84 -4.55
C TYR A 21 -3.44 4.80 -4.96
N ALA A 22 -3.91 3.62 -5.41
CA ALA A 22 -3.01 2.59 -5.90
C ALA A 22 -2.31 3.02 -7.20
N LYS A 23 -3.03 3.66 -8.14
CA LYS A 23 -2.44 4.19 -9.38
C LYS A 23 -1.31 5.16 -9.06
N VAL A 24 -1.58 6.18 -8.26
CA VAL A 24 -0.58 7.20 -7.89
C VAL A 24 0.59 6.58 -7.12
N LEU A 25 0.33 5.63 -6.24
CA LEU A 25 1.38 4.87 -5.54
C LEU A 25 2.30 4.15 -6.53
N LEU A 26 1.74 3.40 -7.50
CA LEU A 26 2.50 2.68 -8.51
C LEU A 26 3.30 3.63 -9.40
N ASP A 27 2.72 4.76 -9.82
CA ASP A 27 3.41 5.80 -10.59
C ASP A 27 4.64 6.35 -9.85
N LYS A 28 4.49 6.62 -8.55
CA LYS A 28 5.59 7.12 -7.70
C LYS A 28 6.65 6.06 -7.44
N LEU A 29 6.28 4.80 -7.19
CA LEU A 29 7.23 3.70 -7.05
C LEU A 29 8.04 3.48 -8.33
N LYS A 30 7.41 3.63 -9.50
CA LYS A 30 8.12 3.57 -10.79
C LYS A 30 9.15 4.70 -10.94
N LYS A 31 8.83 5.91 -10.48
CA LYS A 31 9.77 7.05 -10.48
C LYS A 31 10.93 6.85 -9.50
N ALA A 32 10.70 6.15 -8.38
CA ALA A 32 11.71 5.86 -7.36
C ALA A 32 12.54 4.59 -7.64
N SER A 33 12.59 4.11 -8.89
CA SER A 33 13.22 2.85 -9.31
C SER A 33 14.70 2.70 -8.93
N GLU A 34 15.42 3.81 -8.74
CA GLU A 34 16.82 3.76 -8.28
C GLU A 34 16.98 3.20 -6.88
N GLN A 35 15.96 3.38 -6.02
CA GLN A 35 15.93 2.88 -4.64
C GLN A 35 15.27 1.50 -4.52
N ILE A 36 14.68 0.97 -5.59
CA ILE A 36 13.86 -0.24 -5.56
C ILE A 36 14.52 -1.34 -6.38
N GLU A 37 14.71 -2.52 -5.77
CA GLU A 37 15.18 -3.72 -6.45
C GLU A 37 14.03 -4.38 -7.21
N THR A 38 12.86 -4.51 -6.57
CA THR A 38 11.68 -5.12 -7.18
C THR A 38 10.39 -4.62 -6.56
N VAL A 39 9.37 -4.49 -7.39
CA VAL A 39 7.97 -4.35 -6.96
C VAL A 39 7.22 -5.59 -7.44
N SER A 40 6.61 -6.31 -6.49
CA SER A 40 5.74 -7.45 -6.75
C SER A 40 4.29 -7.02 -6.54
N LEU A 41 3.46 -7.16 -7.57
CA LEU A 41 2.07 -6.71 -7.59
C LEU A 41 1.12 -7.90 -7.54
N VAL A 42 0.15 -7.85 -6.65
CA VAL A 42 -0.94 -8.82 -6.56
C VAL A 42 -2.28 -8.11 -6.43
N MET A 43 -3.30 -8.56 -7.15
CA MET A 43 -4.65 -7.97 -7.09
C MET A 43 -5.69 -9.03 -6.74
N SER A 44 -6.67 -8.67 -5.91
CA SER A 44 -7.89 -9.46 -5.78
C SER A 44 -8.73 -9.33 -7.05
N ASP A 45 -9.66 -10.28 -7.28
CA ASP A 45 -10.54 -10.20 -8.46
C ASP A 45 -11.38 -8.93 -8.41
N ASN A 46 -12.03 -8.65 -7.28
CA ASN A 46 -12.79 -7.41 -7.10
C ASN A 46 -11.95 -6.15 -7.32
N ALA A 47 -10.64 -6.19 -7.03
CA ALA A 47 -9.76 -5.04 -7.26
C ALA A 47 -9.63 -4.71 -8.76
N LYS A 48 -9.59 -5.73 -9.62
CA LYS A 48 -9.52 -5.52 -11.07
C LYS A 48 -10.80 -4.87 -11.60
N ASP A 49 -11.95 -5.32 -11.10
CA ASP A 49 -13.25 -4.77 -11.48
C ASP A 49 -13.41 -3.32 -11.01
N VAL A 50 -13.02 -3.03 -9.76
CA VAL A 50 -13.05 -1.66 -9.21
C VAL A 50 -12.08 -0.75 -9.96
N TRP A 51 -10.86 -1.20 -10.24
CA TRP A 51 -9.88 -0.46 -11.03
C TRP A 51 -10.42 -0.08 -12.40
N LYS A 52 -10.97 -1.06 -13.14
CA LYS A 52 -11.58 -0.82 -14.44
C LYS A 52 -12.76 0.15 -14.38
N HIS A 53 -13.59 0.01 -13.35
CA HIS A 53 -14.76 0.88 -13.16
C HIS A 53 -14.35 2.32 -12.84
N GLU A 54 -13.42 2.53 -11.92
CA GLU A 54 -13.05 3.87 -11.45
C GLU A 54 -12.10 4.59 -12.43
N LEU A 55 -11.10 3.89 -12.98
CA LEU A 55 -10.06 4.50 -13.81
C LEU A 55 -10.31 4.35 -15.32
N LYS A 56 -11.38 3.63 -15.71
CA LYS A 56 -11.72 3.36 -17.13
C LYS A 56 -10.54 2.77 -17.92
N SER A 57 -9.68 2.00 -17.26
CA SER A 57 -8.43 1.46 -17.79
C SER A 57 -8.09 0.11 -17.16
N GLU A 58 -7.33 -0.70 -17.86
CA GLU A 58 -6.72 -1.93 -17.36
C GLU A 58 -5.19 -1.79 -17.24
N SER A 59 -4.71 -0.56 -17.04
CA SER A 59 -3.29 -0.20 -17.08
C SER A 59 -2.43 -0.78 -15.94
N PHE A 60 -3.01 -1.48 -14.96
CA PHE A 60 -2.25 -2.09 -13.86
C PHE A 60 -1.16 -3.06 -14.34
N SER A 61 -1.30 -3.68 -15.53
CA SER A 61 -0.30 -4.56 -16.13
C SER A 61 0.82 -3.83 -16.88
N SER A 62 0.65 -2.54 -17.18
CA SER A 62 1.59 -1.74 -17.99
C SER A 62 2.78 -1.15 -17.21
N TYR A 63 2.81 -1.32 -15.89
CA TYR A 63 3.87 -0.76 -15.04
C TYR A 63 5.22 -1.46 -15.21
N GLY A 64 5.25 -2.69 -15.77
CA GLY A 64 6.46 -3.50 -15.88
C GLY A 64 6.90 -4.13 -14.55
N PHE A 65 6.03 -4.13 -13.53
CA PHE A 65 6.23 -4.80 -12.26
C PHE A 65 5.94 -6.30 -12.36
N ASN A 66 6.50 -7.10 -11.47
CA ASN A 66 6.21 -8.54 -11.41
C ASN A 66 4.78 -8.76 -10.90
N PHE A 67 3.89 -9.23 -11.77
CA PHE A 67 2.49 -9.47 -11.44
C PHE A 67 2.24 -10.94 -11.08
N TYR A 68 1.60 -11.17 -9.94
CA TYR A 68 1.30 -12.52 -9.44
C TYR A 68 -0.21 -12.73 -9.30
N ALA A 69 -0.66 -13.93 -9.63
CA ALA A 69 -2.04 -14.32 -9.35
C ALA A 69 -2.28 -14.47 -7.84
N LYS A 70 -3.47 -14.14 -7.35
CA LYS A 70 -3.80 -14.27 -5.91
C LYS A 70 -3.73 -15.72 -5.39
N THR A 71 -3.68 -16.70 -6.28
CA THR A 71 -3.58 -18.14 -5.99
C THR A 71 -2.16 -18.68 -6.12
N ASP A 72 -1.19 -17.85 -6.52
CA ASP A 72 0.19 -18.27 -6.73
C ASP A 72 1.01 -18.26 -5.43
N PHE A 73 0.90 -19.33 -4.66
CA PHE A 73 1.68 -19.51 -3.43
C PHE A 73 3.18 -19.82 -3.67
N ASN A 74 3.63 -19.95 -4.93
CA ASN A 74 5.05 -20.05 -5.28
C ASN A 74 5.73 -18.68 -5.40
N ALA A 75 4.96 -17.59 -5.32
CA ALA A 75 5.51 -16.24 -5.35
C ALA A 75 6.56 -16.06 -4.24
N PRO A 76 7.72 -15.40 -4.50
CA PRO A 76 8.81 -15.30 -3.54
C PRO A 76 8.38 -14.75 -2.18
N PHE A 77 7.50 -13.78 -2.15
CA PHE A 77 7.02 -13.12 -0.93
C PHE A 77 5.98 -13.94 -0.13
N ALA A 78 5.60 -15.13 -0.60
CA ALA A 78 4.83 -16.09 0.18
C ALA A 78 5.69 -16.77 1.27
N SER A 79 7.02 -16.56 1.26
CA SER A 79 7.97 -17.07 2.24
C SER A 79 8.84 -15.96 2.83
N GLY A 80 9.10 -16.03 4.15
CA GLY A 80 9.96 -15.07 4.85
C GLY A 80 11.42 -15.12 4.41
N SER A 81 11.89 -16.23 3.85
CA SER A 81 13.28 -16.41 3.41
C SER A 81 13.67 -15.50 2.24
N SER A 82 12.71 -15.00 1.44
CA SER A 82 12.97 -14.11 0.30
C SER A 82 13.26 -12.66 0.68
N LYS A 83 13.13 -12.31 1.96
CA LYS A 83 13.55 -11.02 2.55
C LYS A 83 12.95 -9.78 1.86
N PHE A 84 11.65 -9.77 1.59
CA PHE A 84 10.96 -8.55 1.21
C PHE A 84 10.92 -7.57 2.40
N ASP A 85 11.11 -6.28 2.15
CA ASP A 85 11.26 -5.25 3.18
C ASP A 85 9.93 -4.70 3.65
N CYS A 86 8.98 -4.56 2.73
CA CYS A 86 7.70 -3.91 2.96
C CYS A 86 6.58 -4.54 2.11
N MET A 87 5.39 -4.61 2.70
CA MET A 87 4.14 -4.86 1.97
C MET A 87 3.18 -3.71 2.19
N ILE A 88 2.60 -3.23 1.10
CA ILE A 88 1.59 -2.17 1.08
C ILE A 88 0.30 -2.75 0.51
N VAL A 89 -0.79 -2.69 1.26
CA VAL A 89 -2.14 -3.06 0.78
C VAL A 89 -2.90 -1.77 0.52
N CYS A 90 -3.05 -1.37 -0.73
CA CYS A 90 -3.62 -0.08 -1.12
C CYS A 90 -4.54 -0.21 -2.36
N PRO A 91 -5.84 0.13 -2.22
CA PRO A 91 -6.57 0.27 -0.98
C PRO A 91 -6.76 -1.07 -0.28
N CYS A 92 -6.94 -1.06 1.04
CA CYS A 92 -7.24 -2.23 1.85
C CYS A 92 -8.73 -2.25 2.21
N SER A 93 -9.47 -3.24 1.72
CA SER A 93 -10.87 -3.44 2.10
C SER A 93 -10.99 -3.99 3.53
N MET A 94 -12.11 -3.71 4.19
CA MET A 94 -12.37 -4.21 5.55
C MET A 94 -12.44 -5.75 5.59
N GLY A 95 -12.87 -6.41 4.52
CA GLY A 95 -12.82 -7.86 4.42
C GLY A 95 -11.38 -8.40 4.38
N THR A 96 -10.46 -7.71 3.70
CA THR A 96 -9.03 -8.08 3.71
C THR A 96 -8.41 -7.79 5.06
N LEU A 97 -8.69 -6.63 5.66
CA LEU A 97 -8.26 -6.29 7.02
C LEU A 97 -8.71 -7.36 8.03
N GLY A 98 -9.99 -7.79 7.97
CA GLY A 98 -10.53 -8.80 8.88
C GLY A 98 -9.84 -10.15 8.75
N ARG A 99 -9.52 -10.58 7.52
CA ARG A 99 -8.79 -11.82 7.28
C ARG A 99 -7.35 -11.74 7.81
N ILE A 100 -6.67 -10.62 7.61
CA ILE A 100 -5.31 -10.40 8.14
C ILE A 100 -5.35 -10.39 9.68
N ALA A 101 -6.28 -9.67 10.29
CA ALA A 101 -6.46 -9.60 11.74
C ALA A 101 -6.76 -10.96 12.37
N GLY A 102 -7.50 -11.82 11.65
CA GLY A 102 -7.80 -13.19 12.05
C GLY A 102 -6.69 -14.22 11.74
N GLY A 103 -5.55 -13.81 11.19
CA GLY A 103 -4.45 -14.72 10.82
C GLY A 103 -4.77 -15.67 9.67
N MET A 104 -5.74 -15.34 8.82
CA MET A 104 -6.13 -16.17 7.68
C MET A 104 -5.12 -16.01 6.54
N SER A 105 -4.70 -17.12 5.93
CA SER A 105 -3.70 -17.18 4.84
C SER A 105 -4.25 -17.99 3.65
N ASN A 106 -5.48 -17.69 3.23
CA ASN A 106 -6.20 -18.45 2.20
C ASN A 106 -6.02 -17.92 0.77
N ASP A 107 -5.31 -16.83 0.59
CA ASP A 107 -4.83 -16.33 -0.69
C ASP A 107 -3.43 -15.71 -0.55
N LEU A 108 -2.78 -15.38 -1.66
CA LEU A 108 -1.43 -14.83 -1.66
C LEU A 108 -1.33 -13.47 -0.94
N ILE A 109 -2.41 -12.65 -0.97
CA ILE A 109 -2.43 -11.33 -0.29
C ILE A 109 -2.35 -11.52 1.23
N THR A 110 -3.23 -12.35 1.78
CA THR A 110 -3.29 -12.62 3.21
C THR A 110 -2.09 -13.43 3.69
N ARG A 111 -1.58 -14.36 2.86
CA ARG A 111 -0.34 -15.09 3.14
C ARG A 111 0.86 -14.16 3.21
N ALA A 112 1.01 -13.23 2.27
CA ALA A 112 2.11 -12.26 2.29
C ALA A 112 2.03 -11.35 3.54
N ALA A 113 0.84 -10.90 3.90
CA ALA A 113 0.64 -10.08 5.10
C ALA A 113 1.04 -10.85 6.39
N ASP A 114 0.64 -12.12 6.51
CA ASP A 114 1.06 -13.02 7.60
C ASP A 114 2.59 -13.14 7.66
N VAL A 115 3.24 -13.32 6.52
CA VAL A 115 4.71 -13.35 6.43
C VAL A 115 5.32 -12.05 6.94
N MET A 116 4.80 -10.88 6.55
CA MET A 116 5.33 -9.60 7.03
C MET A 116 5.22 -9.47 8.54
N LEU A 117 4.06 -9.82 9.12
CA LEU A 117 3.83 -9.73 10.56
C LEU A 117 4.75 -10.68 11.34
N LYS A 118 4.83 -11.96 10.96
CA LYS A 118 5.67 -12.94 11.69
C LYS A 118 7.17 -12.67 11.57
N GLU A 119 7.63 -12.08 10.47
CA GLU A 119 9.03 -11.68 10.25
C GLU A 119 9.35 -10.29 10.82
N ARG A 120 8.39 -9.61 11.45
CA ARG A 120 8.52 -8.24 11.98
C ARG A 120 8.94 -7.21 10.92
N ARG A 121 8.43 -7.39 9.69
CA ARG A 121 8.65 -6.48 8.56
C ARG A 121 7.47 -5.53 8.42
N LYS A 122 7.67 -4.45 7.67
CA LYS A 122 6.63 -3.44 7.48
C LYS A 122 5.43 -4.00 6.71
N LEU A 123 4.25 -3.96 7.33
CA LEU A 123 2.96 -4.17 6.70
C LEU A 123 2.16 -2.88 6.83
N ILE A 124 1.84 -2.22 5.70
CA ILE A 124 1.07 -0.97 5.65
C ILE A 124 -0.28 -1.28 5.03
N LEU A 125 -1.35 -1.10 5.80
CA LEU A 125 -2.73 -1.31 5.35
C LEU A 125 -3.40 0.05 5.14
N VAL A 126 -3.62 0.41 3.87
CA VAL A 126 -4.27 1.66 3.48
C VAL A 126 -5.78 1.43 3.48
N THR A 127 -6.35 1.47 4.68
CA THR A 127 -7.76 1.14 4.88
C THR A 127 -8.69 2.20 4.29
N ARG A 128 -9.75 1.74 3.60
CA ARG A 128 -10.74 2.64 3.00
C ARG A 128 -12.15 2.08 3.19
N ASP A 129 -12.89 2.71 4.06
CA ASP A 129 -14.31 2.44 4.29
C ASP A 129 -14.95 3.57 5.12
N THR A 130 -16.27 3.72 5.02
CA THR A 130 -17.07 4.63 5.84
C THR A 130 -18.55 4.23 5.81
N PRO A 131 -19.28 4.22 6.97
CA PRO A 131 -18.78 4.33 8.33
C PRO A 131 -18.04 3.08 8.80
N LEU A 132 -17.30 3.17 9.90
CA LEU A 132 -16.62 2.03 10.49
C LEU A 132 -17.49 1.35 11.56
N SER A 133 -17.59 0.03 11.50
CA SER A 133 -18.18 -0.77 12.57
C SER A 133 -17.17 -1.03 13.70
N LEU A 134 -17.65 -1.43 14.87
CA LEU A 134 -16.77 -1.85 15.97
C LEU A 134 -15.87 -3.04 15.57
N ILE A 135 -16.37 -3.93 14.70
CA ILE A 135 -15.56 -5.05 14.17
C ILE A 135 -14.37 -4.51 13.37
N HIS A 136 -14.57 -3.50 12.51
CA HIS A 136 -13.48 -2.87 11.74
C HIS A 136 -12.44 -2.25 12.68
N ILE A 137 -12.88 -1.53 13.70
CA ILE A 137 -12.01 -0.88 14.69
C ILE A 137 -11.20 -1.93 15.47
N ASN A 138 -11.84 -3.01 15.92
CA ASN A 138 -11.15 -4.11 16.61
C ASN A 138 -10.13 -4.81 15.71
N ASN A 139 -10.42 -5.00 14.42
CA ASN A 139 -9.47 -5.56 13.46
C ASN A 139 -8.27 -4.63 13.23
N MET A 140 -8.49 -3.32 13.14
CA MET A 140 -7.40 -2.33 13.07
C MET A 140 -6.52 -2.38 14.33
N LYS A 141 -7.14 -2.47 15.52
CA LYS A 141 -6.44 -2.63 16.79
C LYS A 141 -5.57 -3.88 16.78
N ALA A 142 -6.14 -5.04 16.43
CA ALA A 142 -5.42 -6.32 16.42
C ALA A 142 -4.22 -6.29 15.48
N VAL A 143 -4.37 -5.74 14.27
CA VAL A 143 -3.25 -5.61 13.33
C VAL A 143 -2.19 -4.65 13.85
N THR A 144 -2.58 -3.55 14.49
CA THR A 144 -1.64 -2.58 15.09
C THR A 144 -0.84 -3.22 16.23
N GLU A 145 -1.49 -3.97 17.11
CA GLU A 145 -0.85 -4.71 18.21
C GLU A 145 0.11 -5.78 17.68
N ALA A 146 -0.19 -6.41 16.53
CA ALA A 146 0.69 -7.35 15.86
C ALA A 146 1.89 -6.68 15.14
N GLY A 147 1.95 -5.33 15.09
CA GLY A 147 3.03 -4.56 14.48
C GLY A 147 2.75 -4.10 13.05
N GLY A 148 1.54 -4.30 12.53
CA GLY A 148 1.11 -3.70 11.26
C GLY A 148 0.78 -2.21 11.41
N ILE A 149 0.83 -1.47 10.32
CA ILE A 149 0.56 -0.03 10.27
C ILE A 149 -0.79 0.19 9.59
N ILE A 150 -1.75 0.73 10.32
CA ILE A 150 -3.01 1.20 9.75
C ILE A 150 -2.80 2.63 9.25
N CYS A 151 -2.91 2.82 7.94
CA CYS A 151 -2.77 4.11 7.26
C CYS A 151 -4.08 4.39 6.49
N PRO A 152 -5.09 5.01 7.10
CA PRO A 152 -6.34 5.28 6.40
C PRO A 152 -6.12 6.09 5.13
N ALA A 153 -6.92 5.83 4.09
CA ALA A 153 -6.92 6.60 2.85
C ALA A 153 -7.59 7.97 3.07
N SER A 154 -6.98 8.77 3.96
CA SER A 154 -7.47 10.10 4.36
C SER A 154 -6.53 11.17 3.81
N PRO A 155 -6.92 11.86 2.72
CA PRO A 155 -6.07 12.88 2.09
C PRO A 155 -5.78 14.05 3.02
N SER A 156 -4.63 14.68 2.82
CA SER A 156 -4.22 15.92 3.48
C SER A 156 -4.43 17.12 2.56
N PHE A 157 -4.79 18.26 3.14
CA PHE A 157 -5.04 19.51 2.40
C PHE A 157 -3.97 20.58 2.62
N TYR A 158 -2.96 20.33 3.44
CA TYR A 158 -1.90 21.31 3.75
C TYR A 158 -1.09 21.76 2.54
N SER A 159 -0.93 20.89 1.53
CA SER A 159 -0.24 21.23 0.28
C SER A 159 -1.10 21.97 -0.74
N ILE A 160 -2.36 22.26 -0.40
CA ILE A 160 -3.35 22.90 -1.30
C ILE A 160 -3.38 22.15 -2.66
N PRO A 161 -3.75 20.86 -2.70
CA PRO A 161 -3.72 20.07 -3.92
C PRO A 161 -4.63 20.68 -5.00
N ALA A 162 -4.08 20.84 -6.21
CA ALA A 162 -4.75 21.55 -7.29
C ALA A 162 -5.84 20.74 -7.99
N ASP A 163 -5.75 19.41 -7.92
CA ASP A 163 -6.66 18.49 -8.58
C ASP A 163 -6.82 17.18 -7.77
N PHE A 164 -7.64 16.31 -8.30
CA PHE A 164 -7.98 15.04 -7.64
C PHE A 164 -6.79 14.09 -7.54
N GLU A 165 -5.90 14.08 -8.53
CA GLU A 165 -4.70 13.22 -8.53
C GLU A 165 -3.67 13.74 -7.52
N ALA A 166 -3.48 15.06 -7.45
CA ALA A 166 -2.65 15.70 -6.43
C ALA A 166 -3.19 15.45 -5.01
N LEU A 167 -4.52 15.43 -4.83
CA LEU A 167 -5.13 15.09 -3.55
C LEU A 167 -4.84 13.63 -3.18
N ALA A 168 -4.99 12.69 -4.12
CA ALA A 168 -4.65 11.29 -3.90
C ALA A 168 -3.15 11.08 -3.63
N ALA A 169 -2.29 11.91 -4.24
CA ALA A 169 -0.85 11.88 -4.03
C ALA A 169 -0.45 12.14 -2.57
N THR A 170 -1.22 12.95 -1.82
CA THR A 170 -0.92 13.18 -0.40
C THR A 170 -0.97 11.89 0.43
N VAL A 171 -1.84 10.96 0.09
CA VAL A 171 -1.92 9.63 0.72
C VAL A 171 -0.76 8.75 0.25
N ALA A 172 -0.50 8.70 -1.06
CA ALA A 172 0.58 7.90 -1.63
C ALA A 172 1.95 8.33 -1.08
N ASP A 173 2.19 9.64 -0.94
CA ASP A 173 3.42 10.19 -0.37
C ASP A 173 3.63 9.72 1.07
N ARG A 174 2.58 9.77 1.88
CA ARG A 174 2.66 9.29 3.25
C ARG A 174 2.96 7.79 3.33
N ILE A 175 2.37 6.98 2.45
CA ILE A 175 2.64 5.54 2.37
C ILE A 175 4.11 5.28 2.01
N ILE A 176 4.64 5.97 1.01
CA ILE A 176 6.02 5.82 0.53
C ILE A 176 7.02 6.25 1.62
N ASP A 177 6.73 7.36 2.31
CA ASP A 177 7.53 7.84 3.44
C ASP A 177 7.57 6.81 4.59
N ILE A 178 6.40 6.23 4.96
CA ILE A 178 6.31 5.15 5.95
C ILE A 178 7.10 3.91 5.48
N ALA A 179 7.06 3.58 4.17
CA ALA A 179 7.83 2.47 3.61
C ALA A 179 9.34 2.68 3.76
N GLY A 180 9.80 3.93 3.85
CA GLY A 180 11.20 4.32 4.02
C GLY A 180 11.89 4.68 2.71
N ILE A 181 11.13 4.90 1.63
CA ILE A 181 11.63 5.36 0.34
C ILE A 181 11.68 6.88 0.35
N GLU A 182 12.77 7.44 -0.10
CA GLU A 182 12.96 8.89 -0.18
C GLU A 182 12.28 9.44 -1.42
N ILE A 183 11.35 10.39 -1.22
CA ILE A 183 10.67 11.11 -2.30
C ILE A 183 10.63 12.61 -1.96
N ASP A 184 10.60 13.42 -3.01
CA ASP A 184 10.28 14.84 -2.87
C ASP A 184 8.78 14.99 -2.64
N THR A 185 8.41 15.50 -1.46
CA THR A 185 7.02 15.68 -1.05
C THR A 185 6.89 16.80 -0.02
N TYR A 186 5.69 17.32 0.13
CA TYR A 186 5.38 18.30 1.15
C TYR A 186 5.72 17.76 2.56
N ARG A 187 6.50 18.56 3.32
CA ARG A 187 6.84 18.25 4.71
C ARG A 187 6.47 19.40 5.62
N TRP A 188 5.77 19.12 6.69
CA TRP A 188 5.39 20.12 7.69
C TRP A 188 6.65 20.74 8.30
N GLY A 189 6.70 22.09 8.32
CA GLY A 189 7.88 22.83 8.82
C GLY A 189 9.03 22.98 7.81
N GLY A 190 8.94 22.39 6.60
CA GLY A 190 9.91 22.61 5.52
C GLY A 190 9.76 23.97 4.81
N GLU A 191 10.69 24.31 3.92
CA GLU A 191 10.58 25.52 3.08
C GLU A 191 9.30 25.45 2.26
N GLY A 192 8.43 26.47 2.36
CA GLY A 192 7.11 26.52 1.74
C GLY A 192 5.92 26.08 2.61
N SER A 193 6.16 25.55 3.82
CA SER A 193 5.10 25.09 4.73
C SER A 193 4.56 26.15 5.70
N ARG A 194 5.04 27.40 5.62
CA ARG A 194 4.53 28.47 6.49
C ARG A 194 3.13 28.83 6.05
N LEU A 195 2.14 28.50 6.90
CA LEU A 195 0.83 29.10 6.79
C LEU A 195 1.04 30.61 6.76
N ALA A 196 0.57 31.27 5.69
CA ALA A 196 0.58 32.72 5.63
C ALA A 196 -0.13 33.23 6.89
N LYS A 197 0.59 34.07 7.65
CA LYS A 197 0.02 34.72 8.84
C LYS A 197 -1.03 35.71 8.43
#